data_c2defd4ab80978fa22a2dfca11ac12f5
#
_entry.id   c2defd4ab80978fa22a2dfca11ac12f5
#
_cell.length_a   1.000
_cell.length_b   1.000
_cell.length_c   1.000
_cell.angle_alpha   90.00
_cell.angle_beta   90.00
_cell.angle_gamma   90.00
#
_symmetry.space_group_name_H-M   'P 1'
#
loop_
_entity.id
_entity.type
_entity.pdbx_description
1 polymer ?
#
loop_
_entity_poly.entity_id
_entity_poly.type
_entity_poly.pdbx_seq_one_letter_code
_entity_poly.pdbx_strand_id
1 'polypeptide(L)'
;MAVKMTITRIHAREILDSRGNPTIETEVTVETETTGRKSTARAAAPSGASTGEFEAIELRDGGERYGGNGVQQAVENVNTRIAKALIGRNVLRQENLDALMLELDGTENKGSLGANAILSVSLALSLIHI
;
A
#
# COMPACT_ATOMS: atom_id res chain seq x y z
N MET A 1 6.27 -1.43 29.19
CA MET A 1 4.93 -1.28 28.63
C MET A 1 5.02 -0.96 27.14
N ALA A 2 4.32 -1.71 26.32
CA ALA A 2 4.34 -1.47 24.89
C ALA A 2 3.56 -0.20 24.53
N VAL A 3 4.18 0.70 23.79
CA VAL A 3 3.52 1.91 23.28
C VAL A 3 2.74 1.49 22.04
N LYS A 4 1.47 1.88 21.97
CA LYS A 4 0.64 1.61 20.80
C LYS A 4 0.70 2.80 19.85
N MET A 5 0.93 2.52 18.56
CA MET A 5 0.89 3.50 17.50
C MET A 5 -0.21 3.08 16.54
N THR A 6 -1.32 3.79 16.57
CA THR A 6 -2.53 3.41 15.84
C THR A 6 -2.55 4.05 14.46
N ILE A 7 -2.81 3.25 13.44
CA ILE A 7 -3.02 3.76 12.08
C ILE A 7 -4.33 4.53 12.07
N THR A 8 -4.28 5.82 11.74
CA THR A 8 -5.46 6.68 11.70
C THR A 8 -5.89 7.05 10.30
N ARG A 9 -4.97 6.97 9.32
CA ARG A 9 -5.29 7.33 7.95
C ARG A 9 -4.40 6.55 6.99
N ILE A 10 -4.99 6.06 5.92
CA ILE A 10 -4.29 5.50 4.77
C ILE A 10 -4.90 6.14 3.52
N HIS A 11 -4.06 6.73 2.70
CA HIS A 11 -4.51 7.37 1.47
C HIS A 11 -3.50 7.12 0.35
N ALA A 12 -3.99 6.59 -0.74
CA ALA A 12 -3.18 6.35 -1.93
C ALA A 12 -3.57 7.29 -3.06
N ARG A 13 -2.60 7.53 -3.93
CA ARG A 13 -2.78 8.32 -5.16
C ARG A 13 -1.94 7.75 -6.28
N GLU A 14 -2.38 8.00 -7.51
CA GLU A 14 -1.58 7.69 -8.68
C GLU A 14 -0.59 8.82 -8.90
N ILE A 15 0.68 8.46 -9.11
CA ILE A 15 1.73 9.40 -9.45
C ILE A 15 2.46 8.88 -10.69
N LEU A 16 3.32 9.71 -11.28
CA LEU A 16 4.19 9.29 -12.37
C LEU A 16 5.61 9.10 -11.82
N ASP A 17 6.24 8.00 -12.21
CA ASP A 17 7.64 7.76 -11.85
C ASP A 17 8.58 8.61 -12.70
N SER A 18 9.90 8.47 -12.51
CA SER A 18 10.90 9.27 -13.23
C SER A 18 10.91 9.04 -14.75
N ARG A 19 10.30 7.94 -15.19
CA ARG A 19 10.17 7.62 -16.63
C ARG A 19 8.81 7.99 -17.19
N GLY A 20 7.95 8.63 -16.39
CA GLY A 20 6.62 9.02 -16.80
C GLY A 20 5.58 7.90 -16.74
N ASN A 21 5.88 6.79 -16.09
CA ASN A 21 4.95 5.67 -15.97
C ASN A 21 4.12 5.80 -14.69
N PRO A 22 2.81 5.50 -14.74
CA PRO A 22 1.98 5.53 -13.54
C PRO A 22 2.45 4.53 -12.50
N THR A 23 2.47 4.98 -11.24
CA THR A 23 2.68 4.12 -10.09
C THR A 23 1.82 4.62 -8.94
N ILE A 24 1.75 3.83 -7.87
CA ILE A 24 0.94 4.15 -6.71
C ILE A 24 1.83 4.63 -5.57
N GLU A 25 1.44 5.77 -4.98
CA GLU A 25 2.03 6.28 -3.76
C GLU A 25 1.00 6.18 -2.64
N THR A 26 1.41 5.63 -1.51
CA THR A 26 0.55 5.53 -0.33
C THR A 26 1.13 6.34 0.82
N GLU A 27 0.26 7.09 1.48
CA GLU A 27 0.55 7.85 2.67
C GLU A 27 -0.16 7.21 3.86
N VAL A 28 0.58 6.97 4.94
CA VAL A 28 0.05 6.40 6.17
C VAL A 28 0.29 7.37 7.30
N THR A 29 -0.73 7.64 8.10
CA THR A 29 -0.63 8.45 9.31
C THR A 29 -0.92 7.57 10.51
N VAL A 30 -0.07 7.69 11.53
CA VAL A 30 -0.24 6.99 12.80
C VAL A 30 -0.28 7.99 13.94
N GLU A 31 -0.92 7.61 15.03
CA GLU A 31 -0.99 8.40 16.25
C GLU A 31 -0.47 7.58 17.41
N THR A 32 0.50 8.15 18.15
CA THR A 32 1.03 7.53 19.35
C THR A 32 0.04 7.71 20.48
N GLU A 33 -0.43 6.62 21.05
CA GLU A 33 -1.49 6.62 22.05
C GLU A 33 -1.18 7.47 23.28
N THR A 34 0.05 7.40 23.78
CA THR A 34 0.43 8.07 25.03
C THR A 34 0.60 9.58 24.89
N THR A 35 1.00 10.06 23.70
CA THR A 35 1.32 11.48 23.49
C THR A 35 0.35 12.18 22.56
N GLY A 36 -0.48 11.44 21.83
CA GLY A 36 -1.30 11.98 20.77
C GLY A 36 -0.51 12.48 19.55
N ARG A 37 0.79 12.22 19.52
CA ARG A 37 1.65 12.68 18.43
C ARG A 37 1.36 11.91 17.16
N LYS A 38 1.23 12.64 16.06
CA LYS A 38 1.00 12.05 14.74
C LYS A 38 2.28 11.99 13.94
N SER A 39 2.47 10.91 13.21
CA SER A 39 3.57 10.74 12.28
C SER A 39 3.02 10.25 10.95
N THR A 40 3.55 10.78 9.86
CA THR A 40 3.12 10.43 8.51
C THR A 40 4.30 9.97 7.69
N ALA A 41 4.14 8.89 6.94
CA ALA A 41 5.12 8.42 5.98
C ALA A 41 4.42 8.12 4.66
N ARG A 42 5.18 8.25 3.58
CA ARG A 42 4.66 7.93 2.24
C ARG A 42 5.71 7.13 1.48
N ALA A 43 5.25 6.26 0.62
CA ALA A 43 6.12 5.45 -0.22
C ALA A 43 5.43 5.12 -1.53
N ALA A 44 6.20 5.09 -2.60
CA ALA A 44 5.71 4.68 -3.91
C ALA A 44 6.18 3.26 -4.20
N ALA A 45 5.31 2.48 -4.83
CA ALA A 45 5.71 1.16 -5.30
C ALA A 45 6.61 1.33 -6.51
N PRO A 46 7.82 0.74 -6.54
CA PRO A 46 8.62 0.77 -7.75
C PRO A 46 7.92 -0.08 -8.82
N SER A 47 7.88 0.42 -10.05
CA SER A 47 7.36 -0.36 -11.16
C SER A 47 8.41 -1.40 -11.55
N GLY A 48 8.01 -2.68 -11.58
CA GLY A 48 8.90 -3.76 -11.98
C GLY A 48 9.24 -3.69 -13.46
N ALA A 49 10.50 -3.85 -13.79
CA ALA A 49 10.95 -3.87 -15.17
C ALA A 49 10.77 -5.26 -15.80
N SER A 50 10.62 -6.29 -15.01
CA SER A 50 10.40 -7.65 -15.49
C SER A 50 9.27 -8.32 -14.74
N THR A 51 8.42 -9.01 -15.46
CA THR A 51 7.35 -9.80 -14.88
C THR A 51 7.63 -11.26 -15.17
N GLY A 52 8.03 -12.01 -14.14
CA GLY A 52 8.17 -13.46 -14.24
C GLY A 52 6.83 -14.15 -14.05
N GLU A 53 6.76 -15.37 -14.50
CA GLU A 53 5.55 -16.19 -14.41
C GLU A 53 5.06 -16.37 -12.98
N PHE A 54 5.99 -16.41 -12.03
CA PHE A 54 5.68 -16.62 -10.62
C PHE A 54 5.76 -15.33 -9.79
N GLU A 55 5.96 -14.17 -10.43
CA GLU A 55 6.02 -12.91 -9.72
C GLU A 55 4.62 -12.41 -9.40
N ALA A 56 4.53 -11.59 -8.34
CA ALA A 56 3.29 -10.95 -7.95
C ALA A 56 2.80 -10.00 -9.05
N ILE A 57 1.50 -9.94 -9.23
CA ILE A 57 0.89 -9.16 -10.29
C ILE A 57 0.72 -7.69 -9.86
N GLU A 58 1.30 -6.79 -10.64
CA GLU A 58 0.96 -5.38 -10.55
C GLU A 58 -0.43 -5.19 -11.16
N LEU A 59 -1.35 -4.59 -10.41
CA LEU A 59 -2.68 -4.34 -10.92
C LEU A 59 -2.66 -3.07 -11.77
N ARG A 60 -2.89 -3.26 -13.08
CA ARG A 60 -2.98 -2.18 -14.05
C ARG A 60 -4.40 -2.12 -14.59
N ASP A 61 -4.85 -0.90 -14.94
CA ASP A 61 -6.25 -0.69 -15.32
C ASP A 61 -6.62 -1.27 -16.67
N GLY A 62 -5.66 -1.35 -17.58
CA GLY A 62 -5.96 -1.68 -18.97
C GLY A 62 -6.59 -0.49 -19.71
N GLY A 63 -7.14 -0.74 -20.87
CA GLY A 63 -7.78 0.30 -21.67
C GLY A 63 -6.78 1.23 -22.32
N GLU A 64 -7.21 2.46 -22.61
CA GLU A 64 -6.41 3.42 -23.39
C GLU A 64 -5.57 4.36 -22.54
N ARG A 65 -6.04 4.68 -21.34
CA ARG A 65 -5.37 5.64 -20.46
C ARG A 65 -3.96 5.13 -20.10
N TYR A 66 -2.93 5.94 -20.37
CA TYR A 66 -1.53 5.57 -20.17
C TYR A 66 -1.14 4.24 -20.86
N GLY A 67 -1.74 3.95 -22.03
CA GLY A 67 -1.49 2.70 -22.72
C GLY A 67 -1.86 1.46 -21.94
N GLY A 68 -2.82 1.56 -21.03
CA GLY A 68 -3.28 0.47 -20.17
C GLY A 68 -2.53 0.36 -18.85
N ASN A 69 -1.57 1.24 -18.57
CA ASN A 69 -0.70 1.15 -17.40
C ASN A 69 -1.16 1.99 -16.20
N GLY A 70 -2.35 2.58 -16.25
CA GLY A 70 -2.92 3.31 -15.12
C GLY A 70 -3.08 2.41 -13.89
N VAL A 71 -3.15 3.01 -12.70
CA VAL A 71 -3.23 2.28 -11.43
C VAL A 71 -4.41 2.72 -10.56
N GLN A 72 -5.47 3.24 -11.19
CA GLN A 72 -6.63 3.72 -10.45
C GLN A 72 -7.33 2.63 -9.66
N GLN A 73 -7.41 1.41 -10.18
CA GLN A 73 -8.00 0.29 -9.45
C GLN A 73 -7.18 -0.08 -8.22
N ALA A 74 -5.85 -0.09 -8.34
CA ALA A 74 -4.97 -0.34 -7.21
C ALA A 74 -5.11 0.76 -6.15
N VAL A 75 -5.18 2.02 -6.58
CA VAL A 75 -5.42 3.17 -5.69
C VAL A 75 -6.74 3.01 -4.94
N GLU A 76 -7.81 2.67 -5.64
CA GLU A 76 -9.11 2.45 -5.01
C GLU A 76 -9.07 1.30 -4.00
N ASN A 77 -8.37 0.21 -4.32
CA ASN A 77 -8.23 -0.91 -3.39
C ASN A 77 -7.53 -0.49 -2.09
N VAL A 78 -6.52 0.38 -2.16
CA VAL A 78 -5.88 0.90 -0.95
C VAL A 78 -6.86 1.79 -0.18
N ASN A 79 -7.52 2.71 -0.86
CA ASN A 79 -8.37 3.70 -0.20
C ASN A 79 -9.65 3.12 0.38
N THR A 80 -10.07 1.95 -0.06
CA THR A 80 -11.27 1.28 0.43
C THR A 80 -10.95 0.01 1.20
N ARG A 81 -10.54 -1.05 0.53
CA ARG A 81 -10.37 -2.38 1.13
C ARG A 81 -9.24 -2.43 2.15
N ILE A 82 -8.06 -1.95 1.78
CA ILE A 82 -6.90 -1.98 2.67
C ILE A 82 -7.08 -1.00 3.82
N ALA A 83 -7.48 0.23 3.53
CA ALA A 83 -7.71 1.24 4.56
C ALA A 83 -8.72 0.75 5.60
N LYS A 84 -9.83 0.17 5.16
CA LYS A 84 -10.85 -0.35 6.07
C LYS A 84 -10.31 -1.45 6.97
N ALA A 85 -9.42 -2.30 6.45
CA ALA A 85 -8.86 -3.41 7.22
C ALA A 85 -7.78 -2.97 8.20
N LEU A 86 -6.97 -1.96 7.86
CA LEU A 86 -5.79 -1.59 8.64
C LEU A 86 -5.99 -0.40 9.58
N ILE A 87 -6.88 0.54 9.27
CA ILE A 87 -7.14 1.69 10.15
C ILE A 87 -7.61 1.19 11.51
N GLY A 88 -7.04 1.72 12.58
CA GLY A 88 -7.31 1.30 13.95
C GLY A 88 -6.34 0.26 14.49
N ARG A 89 -5.48 -0.29 13.64
CA ARG A 89 -4.52 -1.31 14.06
C ARG A 89 -3.20 -0.68 14.49
N ASN A 90 -2.43 -1.45 15.26
CA ASN A 90 -1.13 -1.04 15.78
C ASN A 90 -0.05 -1.25 14.72
N VAL A 91 0.60 -0.15 14.26
CA VAL A 91 1.62 -0.22 13.22
C VAL A 91 2.88 -0.98 13.65
N LEU A 92 3.12 -1.12 14.97
CA LEU A 92 4.29 -1.83 15.47
C LEU A 92 4.28 -3.34 15.15
N ARG A 93 3.17 -3.85 14.63
CA ARG A 93 3.03 -5.23 14.24
C ARG A 93 3.02 -5.41 12.74
N GLN A 94 4.08 -4.95 12.08
CA GLN A 94 4.15 -4.93 10.61
C GLN A 94 3.92 -6.31 9.98
N GLU A 95 4.50 -7.37 10.54
CA GLU A 95 4.32 -8.72 10.00
C GLU A 95 2.84 -9.13 9.97
N ASN A 96 2.09 -8.77 11.01
CA ASN A 96 0.67 -9.06 11.08
C ASN A 96 -0.12 -8.24 10.05
N LEU A 97 0.29 -6.98 9.82
CA LEU A 97 -0.35 -6.11 8.84
C LEU A 97 -0.11 -6.61 7.42
N ASP A 98 1.12 -7.01 7.12
CA ASP A 98 1.46 -7.56 5.80
C ASP A 98 0.69 -8.87 5.55
N ALA A 99 0.64 -9.75 6.55
CA ALA A 99 -0.11 -10.99 6.46
C ALA A 99 -1.61 -10.73 6.26
N LEU A 100 -2.16 -9.72 6.93
CA LEU A 100 -3.55 -9.34 6.77
C LEU A 100 -3.86 -8.87 5.35
N MET A 101 -2.96 -8.10 4.74
CA MET A 101 -3.14 -7.66 3.36
C MET A 101 -3.11 -8.85 2.39
N LEU A 102 -2.21 -9.82 2.60
CA LEU A 102 -2.15 -11.01 1.77
C LEU A 102 -3.43 -11.86 1.91
N GLU A 103 -3.93 -11.97 3.12
CA GLU A 103 -5.19 -12.68 3.39
C GLU A 103 -6.37 -11.95 2.74
N LEU A 104 -6.40 -10.63 2.83
CA LEU A 104 -7.44 -9.81 2.22
C LEU A 104 -7.45 -9.96 0.70
N ASP A 105 -6.28 -10.05 0.08
CA ASP A 105 -6.15 -10.30 -1.36
C ASP A 105 -6.69 -11.69 -1.73
N GLY A 106 -6.32 -12.69 -0.95
CA GLY A 106 -6.83 -14.05 -1.11
C GLY A 106 -6.33 -14.80 -2.34
N THR A 107 -5.40 -14.22 -3.11
CA THR A 107 -4.86 -14.86 -4.30
C THR A 107 -3.39 -15.18 -4.14
N GLU A 108 -2.90 -16.17 -4.89
CA GLU A 108 -1.52 -16.62 -4.80
C GLU A 108 -0.52 -15.57 -5.29
N ASN A 109 -0.91 -14.80 -6.31
CA ASN A 109 -0.05 -13.83 -6.98
C ASN A 109 -0.39 -12.37 -6.67
N LYS A 110 -1.20 -12.11 -5.64
CA LYS A 110 -1.64 -10.77 -5.25
C LYS A 110 -2.45 -10.03 -6.34
N GLY A 111 -3.17 -10.81 -7.17
CA GLY A 111 -3.89 -10.24 -8.31
C GLY A 111 -5.20 -9.54 -7.96
N SER A 112 -5.78 -9.79 -6.79
CA SER A 112 -7.05 -9.17 -6.39
C SER A 112 -6.87 -7.71 -5.97
N LEU A 113 -5.93 -7.44 -5.05
CA LEU A 113 -5.62 -6.07 -4.61
C LEU A 113 -4.59 -5.41 -5.51
N GLY A 114 -3.66 -6.21 -6.03
CA GLY A 114 -2.49 -5.76 -6.76
C GLY A 114 -1.25 -5.75 -5.88
N ALA A 115 -0.16 -6.32 -6.38
CA ALA A 115 1.12 -6.32 -5.66
C ALA A 115 1.61 -4.89 -5.43
N ASN A 116 1.40 -4.00 -6.38
CA ASN A 116 1.76 -2.59 -6.26
C ASN A 116 0.98 -1.91 -5.13
N ALA A 117 -0.30 -2.20 -4.98
CA ALA A 117 -1.11 -1.67 -3.86
C ALA A 117 -0.56 -2.14 -2.52
N ILE A 118 -0.37 -3.45 -2.36
CA ILE A 118 0.13 -4.04 -1.11
C ILE A 118 1.53 -3.51 -0.79
N LEU A 119 2.42 -3.47 -1.77
CA LEU A 119 3.80 -3.04 -1.59
C LEU A 119 3.87 -1.57 -1.15
N SER A 120 3.08 -0.68 -1.77
CA SER A 120 3.11 0.73 -1.41
C SER A 120 2.71 0.95 0.06
N VAL A 121 1.69 0.23 0.52
CA VAL A 121 1.24 0.30 1.92
C VAL A 121 2.32 -0.27 2.85
N SER A 122 2.86 -1.44 2.53
CA SER A 122 3.88 -2.09 3.35
C SER A 122 5.13 -1.24 3.49
N LEU A 123 5.59 -0.61 2.39
CA LEU A 123 6.74 0.29 2.43
C LEU A 123 6.46 1.53 3.27
N ALA A 124 5.28 2.13 3.15
CA ALA A 124 4.91 3.29 3.95
C ALA A 124 4.88 2.94 5.44
N LEU A 125 4.31 1.78 5.79
CA LEU A 125 4.29 1.30 7.17
C LEU A 125 5.71 1.09 7.70
N SER A 126 6.61 0.54 6.90
CA SER A 126 7.99 0.30 7.34
C SER A 126 8.75 1.59 7.60
N LEU A 127 8.45 2.66 6.88
CA LEU A 127 9.08 3.97 7.09
C LEU A 127 8.68 4.61 8.42
N ILE A 128 7.52 4.29 8.95
CA ILE A 128 7.07 4.77 10.27
C ILE A 128 7.98 4.24 11.39
N HIS A 129 8.56 3.05 11.21
CA HIS A 129 9.43 2.43 12.22
C HIS A 129 10.82 3.06 12.32
N ILE A 130 11.18 3.93 11.40
CA ILE A 130 12.51 4.58 11.39
C ILE A 130 12.45 5.92 12.20
#